data_c31596d6240f243bad73b1d2df214b6b
#
_entry.id   c31596d6240f243bad73b1d2df214b6b
#
_cell.length_a   1.000
_cell.length_b   1.000
_cell.length_c   1.000
_cell.angle_alpha   90.00
_cell.angle_beta   90.00
_cell.angle_gamma   90.00
#
_symmetry.space_group_name_H-M   'P 1'
#
loop_
_entity.id
_entity.type
_entity.pdbx_description
1 polymer ?
#
loop_
_entity_poly.entity_id
_entity_poly.type
_entity_poly.pdbx_seq_one_letter_code
_entity_poly.pdbx_strand_id
1 'polypeptide(L)'
;MNNGSPVRNLVFNESSRTTVITGVIITALVLSGLDDLRVAVATHRSGSTLIWMVVTYVFSVVALLCCKRPLLQELLLLVGLVSSVIAGDIAFSIPLLVVLAFLASQHGLKRHCIPLIIGATITVAMAAVHATHWVSRFVVACLACAIGIGVGSAFRWLDNRREQAEEQ
;
A
#
# COMPACT_ATOMS: atom_id res chain seq x y z
N MET A 1 -41.51 13.48 15.74
CA MET A 1 -41.23 12.31 14.88
C MET A 1 -40.04 12.68 13.98
N ASN A 2 -38.86 12.21 14.35
CA ASN A 2 -37.63 12.60 13.73
C ASN A 2 -37.22 11.51 12.72
N ASN A 3 -37.69 11.66 11.47
CA ASN A 3 -37.31 10.78 10.37
C ASN A 3 -35.86 11.15 9.91
N GLY A 4 -34.88 10.77 10.72
CA GLY A 4 -33.51 10.75 10.26
C GLY A 4 -33.39 9.73 9.14
N SER A 5 -33.20 10.20 7.90
CA SER A 5 -33.13 9.35 6.71
C SER A 5 -32.08 8.25 6.90
N PRO A 6 -32.40 6.98 6.62
CA PRO A 6 -31.45 5.86 6.74
C PRO A 6 -30.18 6.05 5.90
N VAL A 7 -30.26 6.80 4.79
CA VAL A 7 -29.15 7.16 3.91
C VAL A 7 -28.04 7.93 4.65
N ARG A 8 -28.39 8.78 5.63
CA ARG A 8 -27.39 9.58 6.36
C ARG A 8 -26.54 8.73 7.30
N ASN A 9 -27.11 7.67 7.86
CA ASN A 9 -26.38 6.75 8.73
C ASN A 9 -25.45 5.80 7.94
N LEU A 10 -25.81 5.46 6.70
CA LEU A 10 -25.02 4.62 5.79
C LEU A 10 -23.76 5.34 5.33
N VAL A 11 -23.89 6.59 4.87
CA VAL A 11 -22.75 7.41 4.44
C VAL A 11 -21.76 7.67 5.59
N PHE A 12 -22.24 7.83 6.81
CA PHE A 12 -21.39 8.02 8.00
C PHE A 12 -20.62 6.74 8.36
N ASN A 13 -21.22 5.56 8.17
CA ASN A 13 -20.60 4.28 8.47
C ASN A 13 -19.51 3.91 7.47
N GLU A 14 -19.69 4.19 6.18
CA GLU A 14 -18.75 3.91 5.12
C GLU A 14 -17.49 4.80 5.23
N SER A 15 -17.67 6.09 5.48
CA SER A 15 -16.57 7.03 5.73
C SER A 15 -15.74 6.62 6.96
N SER A 16 -16.40 6.15 8.02
CA SER A 16 -15.73 5.70 9.24
C SER A 16 -14.88 4.45 9.02
N ARG A 17 -15.35 3.48 8.22
CA ARG A 17 -14.59 2.24 7.94
C ARG A 17 -13.35 2.50 7.10
N THR A 18 -13.47 3.28 6.03
CA THR A 18 -12.33 3.63 5.18
C THR A 18 -11.27 4.36 6.01
N THR A 19 -11.70 5.26 6.90
CA THR A 19 -10.79 5.97 7.81
C THR A 19 -10.07 5.02 8.77
N VAL A 20 -10.77 4.04 9.34
CA VAL A 20 -10.16 3.05 10.26
C VAL A 20 -9.15 2.17 9.52
N ILE A 21 -9.49 1.62 8.35
CA ILE A 21 -8.60 0.79 7.55
C ILE A 21 -7.35 1.58 7.15
N THR A 22 -7.53 2.79 6.64
CA THR A 22 -6.42 3.67 6.28
C THR A 22 -5.55 3.99 7.50
N GLY A 23 -6.14 4.26 8.65
CA GLY A 23 -5.44 4.49 9.90
C GLY A 23 -4.59 3.30 10.34
N VAL A 24 -5.14 2.08 10.25
CA VAL A 24 -4.40 0.83 10.57
C VAL A 24 -3.22 0.64 9.61
N ILE A 25 -3.42 0.84 8.31
CA ILE A 25 -2.36 0.71 7.31
C ILE A 25 -1.25 1.76 7.56
N ILE A 26 -1.61 3.02 7.81
CA ILE A 26 -0.65 4.08 8.13
C ILE A 26 0.14 3.72 9.38
N THR A 27 -0.53 3.27 10.45
CA THR A 27 0.12 2.89 11.70
C THR A 27 1.12 1.75 11.47
N ALA A 28 0.72 0.70 10.73
CA ALA A 28 1.59 -0.42 10.41
C ALA A 28 2.82 0.02 9.60
N LEU A 29 2.64 0.88 8.60
CA LEU A 29 3.75 1.42 7.79
C LEU A 29 4.69 2.30 8.63
N VAL A 30 4.16 3.14 9.50
CA VAL A 30 4.98 4.00 10.38
C VAL A 30 5.79 3.15 11.36
N LEU A 31 5.18 2.14 11.98
CA LEU A 31 5.89 1.24 12.90
C LEU A 31 6.99 0.46 12.19
N SER A 32 6.70 -0.12 11.01
CA SER A 32 7.69 -0.79 10.17
C SER A 32 8.84 0.16 9.81
N GLY A 33 8.50 1.39 9.42
CA GLY A 33 9.47 2.40 9.04
C GLY A 33 10.39 2.83 10.18
N LEU A 34 9.86 2.98 11.37
CA LEU A 34 10.65 3.33 12.55
C LEU A 34 11.64 2.22 12.92
N ASP A 35 11.22 0.95 12.79
CA ASP A 35 12.10 -0.19 13.05
C ASP A 35 13.23 -0.27 12.01
N ASP A 36 12.91 -0.12 10.72
CA ASP A 36 13.90 -0.09 9.64
C ASP A 36 14.89 1.06 9.80
N LEU A 37 14.41 2.25 10.16
CA LEU A 37 15.26 3.41 10.44
C LEU A 37 16.18 3.17 11.64
N ARG A 38 15.67 2.57 12.71
CA ARG A 38 16.45 2.17 13.88
C ARG A 38 17.58 1.21 13.51
N VAL A 39 17.26 0.19 12.71
CA VAL A 39 18.25 -0.78 12.22
C VAL A 39 19.29 -0.08 11.33
N ALA A 40 18.87 0.79 10.42
CA ALA A 40 19.76 1.52 9.54
C ALA A 40 20.74 2.44 10.29
N VAL A 41 20.29 3.10 11.33
CA VAL A 41 21.14 3.92 12.21
C VAL A 41 22.10 3.03 13.01
N ALA A 42 21.62 1.92 13.57
CA ALA A 42 22.45 0.97 14.32
C ALA A 42 23.54 0.30 13.46
N THR A 43 23.28 0.11 12.16
CA THR A 43 24.23 -0.47 11.20
C THR A 43 25.11 0.57 10.53
N HIS A 44 25.10 1.83 10.97
CA HIS A 44 25.88 2.94 10.43
C HIS A 44 25.76 3.10 8.90
N ARG A 45 24.53 2.96 8.37
CA ARG A 45 24.29 3.22 6.94
C ARG A 45 24.60 4.68 6.58
N SER A 46 24.93 4.90 5.30
CA SER A 46 25.28 6.25 4.82
C SER A 46 24.12 7.26 5.03
N GLY A 47 24.46 8.52 5.26
CA GLY A 47 23.47 9.58 5.43
C GLY A 47 22.54 9.72 4.23
N SER A 48 23.01 9.48 3.01
CA SER A 48 22.19 9.47 1.79
C SER A 48 21.13 8.38 1.81
N THR A 49 21.48 7.17 2.28
CA THR A 49 20.51 6.07 2.45
C THR A 49 19.40 6.45 3.44
N LEU A 50 19.75 7.05 4.58
CA LEU A 50 18.78 7.50 5.58
C LEU A 50 17.82 8.56 5.02
N ILE A 51 18.32 9.51 4.22
CA ILE A 51 17.48 10.51 3.55
C ILE A 51 16.46 9.83 2.63
N TRP A 52 16.90 8.88 1.78
CA TRP A 52 16.00 8.18 0.87
C TRP A 52 14.96 7.32 1.61
N MET A 53 15.31 6.72 2.75
CA MET A 53 14.36 6.02 3.61
C MET A 53 13.29 6.97 4.14
N VAL A 54 13.67 8.14 4.68
CA VAL A 54 12.71 9.15 5.16
C VAL A 54 11.81 9.62 4.02
N VAL A 55 12.35 9.89 2.83
CA VAL A 55 11.57 10.26 1.65
C VAL A 55 10.53 9.17 1.33
N THR A 56 10.92 7.90 1.35
CA THR A 56 10.00 6.76 1.11
C THR A 56 8.82 6.79 2.07
N TYR A 57 9.07 6.97 3.38
CA TYR A 57 8.02 7.00 4.39
C TYR A 57 7.08 8.19 4.21
N VAL A 58 7.63 9.38 3.98
CA VAL A 58 6.83 10.60 3.76
C VAL A 58 5.91 10.41 2.56
N PHE A 59 6.42 9.95 1.42
CA PHE A 59 5.59 9.73 0.22
C PHE A 59 4.54 8.66 0.43
N SER A 60 4.85 7.59 1.16
CA SER A 60 3.89 6.51 1.46
C SER A 60 2.75 6.99 2.35
N VAL A 61 3.05 7.76 3.40
CA VAL A 61 2.03 8.32 4.29
C VAL A 61 1.17 9.36 3.55
N VAL A 62 1.78 10.26 2.79
CA VAL A 62 1.07 11.25 1.99
C VAL A 62 0.16 10.58 0.96
N ALA A 63 0.63 9.51 0.31
CA ALA A 63 -0.18 8.73 -0.62
C ALA A 63 -1.45 8.19 0.04
N LEU A 64 -1.32 7.62 1.24
CA LEU A 64 -2.47 7.08 1.98
C LEU A 64 -3.44 8.16 2.45
N LEU A 65 -2.96 9.36 2.73
CA LEU A 65 -3.80 10.51 3.07
C LEU A 65 -4.55 11.08 1.85
N CYS A 66 -4.04 10.87 0.63
CA CYS A 66 -4.63 11.34 -0.62
C CYS A 66 -5.76 10.44 -1.15
N CYS A 67 -6.56 9.81 -0.28
CA CYS A 67 -7.58 8.81 -0.62
C CYS A 67 -8.62 9.25 -1.67
N LYS A 68 -8.83 10.56 -1.86
CA LYS A 68 -9.82 11.10 -2.81
C LYS A 68 -9.35 11.09 -4.28
N ARG A 69 -8.06 10.83 -4.54
CA ARG A 69 -7.47 10.88 -5.89
C ARG A 69 -6.64 9.62 -6.14
N PRO A 70 -7.27 8.53 -6.61
CA PRO A 70 -6.61 7.23 -6.72
C PRO A 70 -5.35 7.25 -7.60
N LEU A 71 -5.34 7.99 -8.72
CA LEU A 71 -4.16 8.10 -9.57
C LEU A 71 -2.98 8.79 -8.87
N LEU A 72 -3.26 9.86 -8.10
CA LEU A 72 -2.22 10.55 -7.33
C LEU A 72 -1.68 9.65 -6.22
N GLN A 73 -2.54 8.90 -5.56
CA GLN A 73 -2.17 7.93 -4.54
C GLN A 73 -1.23 6.85 -5.08
N GLU A 74 -1.55 6.27 -6.23
CA GLU A 74 -0.72 5.26 -6.89
C GLU A 74 0.64 5.82 -7.33
N LEU A 75 0.66 7.03 -7.91
CA LEU A 75 1.91 7.70 -8.30
C LEU A 75 2.82 7.96 -7.10
N LEU A 76 2.26 8.45 -5.98
CA LEU A 76 3.03 8.70 -4.77
C LEU A 76 3.58 7.40 -4.16
N LEU A 77 2.81 6.29 -4.20
CA LEU A 77 3.28 4.98 -3.77
C LEU A 77 4.40 4.45 -4.68
N LEU A 78 4.31 4.66 -6.00
CA LEU A 78 5.38 4.30 -6.93
C LEU A 78 6.65 5.12 -6.65
N VAL A 79 6.54 6.41 -6.40
CA VAL A 79 7.69 7.24 -6.00
C VAL A 79 8.30 6.74 -4.70
N GLY A 80 7.48 6.40 -3.70
CA GLY A 80 7.94 5.79 -2.45
C GLY A 80 8.68 4.46 -2.69
N LEU A 81 8.16 3.63 -3.59
CA LEU A 81 8.76 2.35 -3.93
C LEU A 81 10.12 2.53 -4.65
N VAL A 82 10.21 3.45 -5.61
CA VAL A 82 11.49 3.79 -6.27
C VAL A 82 12.50 4.34 -5.27
N SER A 83 12.07 5.20 -4.34
CA SER A 83 12.93 5.74 -3.29
C SER A 83 13.45 4.65 -2.35
N SER A 84 12.61 3.67 -1.97
CA SER A 84 13.00 2.51 -1.15
C SER A 84 14.07 1.67 -1.84
N VAL A 85 13.93 1.50 -3.14
CA VAL A 85 14.89 0.79 -3.97
C VAL A 85 16.24 1.53 -4.02
N ILE A 86 16.24 2.86 -4.21
CA ILE A 86 17.46 3.68 -4.21
C ILE A 86 18.13 3.63 -2.83
N ALA A 87 17.34 3.59 -1.75
CA ALA A 87 17.85 3.39 -0.41
C ALA A 87 18.48 2.00 -0.17
N GLY A 88 18.25 1.05 -1.07
CA GLY A 88 18.64 -0.35 -0.89
C GLY A 88 17.80 -1.09 0.15
N ASP A 89 16.64 -0.54 0.50
CA ASP A 89 15.72 -1.09 1.49
C ASP A 89 14.60 -1.90 0.81
N ILE A 90 14.99 -3.11 0.39
CA ILE A 90 14.09 -4.02 -0.32
C ILE A 90 13.01 -4.57 0.64
N ALA A 91 13.30 -4.64 1.93
CA ALA A 91 12.33 -5.13 2.91
C ALA A 91 11.09 -4.23 2.97
N PHE A 92 11.26 -2.92 2.91
CA PHE A 92 10.15 -1.96 2.92
C PHE A 92 9.38 -1.90 1.59
N SER A 93 9.98 -2.30 0.48
CA SER A 93 9.28 -2.36 -0.82
C SER A 93 8.15 -3.39 -0.84
N ILE A 94 8.24 -4.45 -0.03
CA ILE A 94 7.24 -5.52 0.05
C ILE A 94 5.90 -5.02 0.61
N PRO A 95 5.82 -4.37 1.79
CA PRO A 95 4.57 -3.80 2.29
C PRO A 95 3.99 -2.74 1.34
N LEU A 96 4.82 -1.95 0.67
CA LEU A 96 4.34 -1.00 -0.35
C LEU A 96 3.68 -1.70 -1.54
N LEU A 97 4.22 -2.83 -1.99
CA LEU A 97 3.59 -3.65 -3.02
C LEU A 97 2.25 -4.24 -2.57
N VAL A 98 2.15 -4.69 -1.32
CA VAL A 98 0.86 -5.18 -0.76
C VAL A 98 -0.18 -4.07 -0.78
N VAL A 99 0.18 -2.87 -0.34
CA VAL A 99 -0.73 -1.70 -0.34
C VAL A 99 -1.13 -1.31 -1.76
N LEU A 100 -0.18 -1.27 -2.69
CA LEU A 100 -0.44 -0.95 -4.10
C LEU A 100 -1.38 -1.99 -4.74
N ALA A 101 -1.16 -3.28 -4.48
CA ALA A 101 -1.99 -4.36 -4.97
C ALA A 101 -3.41 -4.33 -4.37
N PHE A 102 -3.51 -4.02 -3.08
CA PHE A 102 -4.78 -3.81 -2.39
C PHE A 102 -5.58 -2.66 -3.05
N LEU A 103 -4.97 -1.49 -3.24
CA LEU A 103 -5.61 -0.34 -3.86
C LEU A 103 -6.03 -0.61 -5.31
N ALA A 104 -5.17 -1.27 -6.10
CA ALA A 104 -5.49 -1.65 -7.47
C ALA A 104 -6.71 -2.57 -7.53
N SER A 105 -6.88 -3.49 -6.55
CA SER A 105 -8.04 -4.36 -6.50
C SER A 105 -9.31 -3.64 -6.06
N GLN A 106 -9.21 -2.64 -5.18
CA GLN A 106 -10.35 -1.82 -4.73
C GLN A 106 -10.89 -0.92 -5.85
N HIS A 107 -10.01 -0.28 -6.61
CA HIS A 107 -10.39 0.68 -7.67
C HIS A 107 -10.67 0.03 -9.03
N GLY A 108 -10.51 -1.27 -9.16
CA GLY A 108 -10.70 -2.05 -10.38
C GLY A 108 -9.38 -2.41 -11.06
N LEU A 109 -9.03 -3.67 -10.91
CA LEU A 109 -7.74 -4.23 -11.34
C LEU A 109 -7.39 -3.93 -12.81
N LYS A 110 -8.39 -3.93 -13.71
CA LYS A 110 -8.15 -3.66 -15.14
C LYS A 110 -7.56 -2.27 -15.42
N ARG A 111 -7.98 -1.25 -14.65
CA ARG A 111 -7.55 0.13 -14.85
C ARG A 111 -6.26 0.46 -14.10
N HIS A 112 -6.05 -0.21 -12.97
CA HIS A 112 -4.96 0.09 -12.04
C HIS A 112 -3.86 -1.00 -12.01
N CYS A 113 -3.88 -1.96 -12.97
CA CYS A 113 -2.84 -2.98 -13.08
C CYS A 113 -1.49 -2.42 -13.53
N ILE A 114 -1.46 -1.33 -14.31
CA ILE A 114 -0.22 -0.78 -14.84
C ILE A 114 0.73 -0.31 -13.74
N PRO A 115 0.32 0.54 -12.77
CA PRO A 115 1.17 0.91 -11.64
C PRO A 115 1.66 -0.29 -10.82
N LEU A 116 0.81 -1.29 -10.63
CA LEU A 116 1.16 -2.51 -9.92
C LEU A 116 2.26 -3.31 -10.64
N ILE A 117 2.11 -3.49 -11.96
CA ILE A 117 3.11 -4.20 -12.78
C ILE A 117 4.44 -3.43 -12.76
N ILE A 118 4.40 -2.12 -12.92
CA ILE A 118 5.60 -1.27 -12.87
C ILE A 118 6.27 -1.42 -11.50
N GLY A 119 5.54 -1.30 -10.41
CA GLY A 119 6.05 -1.44 -9.06
C GLY A 119 6.66 -2.81 -8.79
N ALA A 120 5.99 -3.88 -9.19
CA ALA A 120 6.50 -5.24 -9.06
C ALA A 120 7.77 -5.46 -9.90
N THR A 121 7.80 -4.96 -11.14
CA THR A 121 8.96 -5.08 -12.04
C THR A 121 10.17 -4.34 -11.46
N ILE A 122 9.99 -3.12 -10.95
CA ILE A 122 11.08 -2.35 -10.32
C ILE A 122 11.63 -3.12 -9.12
N THR A 123 10.77 -3.62 -8.24
CA THR A 123 11.19 -4.37 -7.04
C THR A 123 11.97 -5.62 -7.40
N VAL A 124 11.51 -6.39 -8.40
CA VAL A 124 12.17 -7.62 -8.86
C VAL A 124 13.50 -7.30 -9.54
N ALA A 125 13.54 -6.31 -10.44
CA ALA A 125 14.74 -5.92 -11.14
C ALA A 125 15.87 -5.50 -10.18
N MET A 126 15.51 -4.71 -9.16
CA MET A 126 16.48 -4.27 -8.15
C MET A 126 16.90 -5.39 -7.20
N ALA A 127 15.99 -6.31 -6.88
CA ALA A 127 16.35 -7.52 -6.14
C ALA A 127 17.35 -8.38 -6.93
N ALA A 128 17.22 -8.46 -8.25
CA ALA A 128 18.15 -9.17 -9.12
C ALA A 128 19.54 -8.53 -9.16
N VAL A 129 19.61 -7.19 -9.11
CA VAL A 129 20.91 -6.45 -9.15
C VAL A 129 21.66 -6.52 -7.81
N HIS A 130 20.93 -6.48 -6.69
CA HIS A 130 21.55 -6.31 -5.37
C HIS A 130 21.55 -7.56 -4.48
N ALA A 131 20.95 -8.66 -4.89
CA ALA A 131 20.80 -9.84 -4.03
C ALA A 131 21.25 -11.14 -4.69
N THR A 132 22.02 -11.93 -3.93
CA THR A 132 22.41 -13.30 -4.28
C THR A 132 21.22 -14.28 -4.37
N HIS A 133 20.06 -13.91 -3.80
CA HIS A 133 18.85 -14.74 -3.74
C HIS A 133 17.65 -14.06 -4.42
N TRP A 134 17.80 -13.62 -5.67
CA TRP A 134 16.76 -12.92 -6.41
C TRP A 134 15.47 -13.76 -6.60
N VAL A 135 15.60 -15.10 -6.71
CA VAL A 135 14.44 -16.00 -6.88
C VAL A 135 13.52 -15.97 -5.66
N SER A 136 14.08 -16.04 -4.44
CA SER A 136 13.27 -15.97 -3.22
C SER A 136 12.54 -14.63 -3.09
N ARG A 137 13.17 -13.54 -3.49
CA ARG A 137 12.58 -12.20 -3.47
C ARG A 137 11.50 -12.03 -4.53
N PHE A 138 11.68 -12.64 -5.71
CA PHE A 138 10.64 -12.70 -6.72
C PHE A 138 9.39 -13.42 -6.18
N VAL A 139 9.58 -14.58 -5.55
CA VAL A 139 8.47 -15.32 -4.93
C VAL A 139 7.77 -14.50 -3.86
N VAL A 140 8.52 -13.82 -2.99
CA VAL A 140 7.96 -12.94 -1.95
C VAL A 140 7.18 -11.77 -2.56
N ALA A 141 7.69 -11.13 -3.62
CA ALA A 141 6.97 -10.07 -4.33
C ALA A 141 5.67 -10.57 -4.96
N CYS A 142 5.68 -11.75 -5.58
CA CYS A 142 4.47 -12.38 -6.12
C CYS A 142 3.44 -12.69 -5.02
N LEU A 143 3.89 -13.23 -3.88
CA LEU A 143 3.03 -13.50 -2.72
C LEU A 143 2.45 -12.20 -2.15
N ALA A 144 3.25 -11.15 -2.04
CA ALA A 144 2.80 -9.83 -1.58
C ALA A 144 1.69 -9.28 -2.48
N CYS A 145 1.87 -9.34 -3.81
CA CYS A 145 0.85 -8.94 -4.78
C CYS A 145 -0.41 -9.81 -4.66
N ALA A 146 -0.27 -11.12 -4.53
CA ALA A 146 -1.39 -12.04 -4.39
C ALA A 146 -2.20 -11.77 -3.11
N ILE A 147 -1.52 -11.54 -1.98
CA ILE A 147 -2.15 -11.18 -0.71
C ILE A 147 -2.91 -9.84 -0.85
N GLY A 148 -2.28 -8.81 -1.39
CA GLY A 148 -2.91 -7.50 -1.59
C GLY A 148 -4.16 -7.59 -2.46
N ILE A 149 -4.09 -8.28 -3.60
CA ILE A 149 -5.24 -8.50 -4.50
C ILE A 149 -6.32 -9.34 -3.81
N GLY A 150 -5.94 -10.41 -3.11
CA GLY A 150 -6.88 -11.28 -2.42
C GLY A 150 -7.67 -10.56 -1.34
N VAL A 151 -6.98 -9.83 -0.47
CA VAL A 151 -7.61 -9.04 0.59
C VAL A 151 -8.50 -7.95 0.00
N GLY A 152 -8.01 -7.20 -0.99
CA GLY A 152 -8.80 -6.15 -1.63
C GLY A 152 -10.03 -6.68 -2.37
N SER A 153 -9.92 -7.82 -3.03
CA SER A 153 -11.06 -8.49 -3.70
C SER A 153 -12.08 -9.00 -2.70
N ALA A 154 -11.65 -9.53 -1.55
CA ALA A 154 -12.52 -9.99 -0.48
C ALA A 154 -13.33 -8.82 0.12
N PHE A 155 -12.68 -7.67 0.36
CA PHE A 155 -13.37 -6.46 0.82
C PHE A 155 -14.42 -5.98 -0.18
N ARG A 156 -14.08 -5.93 -1.47
CA ARG A 156 -15.01 -5.53 -2.53
C ARG A 156 -16.20 -6.49 -2.64
N TRP A 157 -15.97 -7.80 -2.48
CA TRP A 157 -17.02 -8.79 -2.48
C TRP A 157 -17.98 -8.62 -1.28
N LEU A 158 -17.45 -8.33 -0.08
CA LEU A 158 -18.22 -8.06 1.11
C LEU A 158 -19.08 -6.80 0.96
N ASP A 159 -18.56 -5.75 0.35
CA ASP A 159 -19.30 -4.52 0.10
C ASP A 159 -20.44 -4.75 -0.89
N ASN A 160 -20.19 -5.44 -2.01
CA ASN A 160 -21.24 -5.81 -2.98
C ASN A 160 -22.35 -6.68 -2.35
N ARG A 161 -22.00 -7.59 -1.44
CA ARG A 161 -22.98 -8.43 -0.73
C ARG A 161 -23.87 -7.62 0.22
N ARG A 162 -23.35 -6.56 0.80
CA ARG A 162 -24.12 -5.68 1.67
C ARG A 162 -25.11 -4.83 0.90
N GLU A 163 -24.67 -4.24 -0.22
CA GLU A 163 -25.56 -3.48 -1.10
C GLU A 163 -26.75 -4.33 -1.55
N GLN A 164 -26.52 -5.58 -1.92
CA GLN A 164 -27.60 -6.52 -2.29
C GLN A 164 -28.54 -6.87 -1.13
N ALA A 165 -28.03 -6.91 0.11
CA ALA A 165 -28.86 -7.20 1.27
C ALA A 165 -29.71 -6.01 1.73
N GLU A 166 -29.30 -4.79 1.36
CA GLU A 166 -30.05 -3.56 1.68
C GLU A 166 -31.14 -3.26 0.63
N GLU A 167 -31.02 -3.81 -0.59
CA GLU A 167 -32.03 -3.69 -1.65
C GLU A 167 -33.19 -4.70 -1.52
N GLN A 168 -33.10 -5.71 -0.64
CA GLN A 168 -34.12 -6.71 -0.37
C GLN A 168 -34.96 -6.36 0.87
#